data_4e9cd7dce3c68dbba38feb5b86cdcb68
#
_entry.id   4e9cd7dce3c68dbba38feb5b86cdcb68
#
_cell.length_a   1.000
_cell.length_b   1.000
_cell.length_c   1.000
_cell.angle_alpha   90.00
_cell.angle_beta   90.00
_cell.angle_gamma   90.00
#
_symmetry.space_group_name_H-M   'P 1'
#
loop_
_entity.id
_entity.type
_entity.pdbx_description
1 polymer ?
#
loop_
_entity_poly.entity_id
_entity_poly.type
_entity_poly.pdbx_seq_one_letter_code
_entity_poly.pdbx_strand_id
1 'polypeptide(L)'
;GHISISFDKTDAPRLTDEFMAQLAKEYMEGMGIKDTQYLIVRHLETEHPHFHIVYNRVNLHGKAVDERNNYKRSDNVVKTIKDKYGLTYSPLKDKYEQKKPEFKTKISAAMYGCKSWEEFSRRLACAGIEVKFHDDRDTGKHIGVKFSDGDITLNGSKIDRAFTYRRLNNFFEANRKHGQQQTSPQPNQPKVTVEY
;
A
#
# COMPACT_ATOMS: atom_id res chain seq x y z
N GLY A 1 -9.55 20.19 -5.83
CA GLY A 1 -9.48 18.85 -5.28
C GLY A 1 -10.21 17.84 -6.15
N HIS A 2 -9.79 16.58 -6.09
CA HIS A 2 -10.42 15.48 -6.81
C HIS A 2 -10.53 14.26 -5.87
N ILE A 3 -11.73 13.72 -5.74
CA ILE A 3 -12.06 12.58 -4.88
C ILE A 3 -12.77 11.55 -5.75
N SER A 4 -12.47 10.27 -5.56
CA SER A 4 -13.21 9.16 -6.16
C SER A 4 -13.74 8.26 -5.05
N ILE A 5 -15.02 7.91 -5.11
CA ILE A 5 -15.68 7.01 -4.16
C ILE A 5 -16.36 5.89 -4.94
N SER A 6 -15.92 4.66 -4.66
CA SER A 6 -16.43 3.44 -5.28
C SER A 6 -17.26 2.63 -4.30
N PHE A 7 -18.25 1.94 -4.84
CA PHE A 7 -19.19 1.08 -4.10
C PHE A 7 -19.03 -0.37 -4.53
N ASP A 8 -19.51 -1.27 -3.69
CA ASP A 8 -19.58 -2.67 -4.07
C ASP A 8 -20.62 -2.87 -5.18
N LYS A 9 -20.37 -3.79 -6.09
CA LYS A 9 -21.28 -4.10 -7.20
C LYS A 9 -22.65 -4.61 -6.72
N THR A 10 -22.71 -5.21 -5.54
CA THR A 10 -23.97 -5.69 -4.95
C THR A 10 -24.91 -4.55 -4.57
N ASP A 11 -24.38 -3.34 -4.34
CA ASP A 11 -25.18 -2.15 -4.07
C ASP A 11 -25.72 -1.46 -5.35
N ALA A 12 -25.23 -1.85 -6.54
CA ALA A 12 -25.57 -1.20 -7.82
C ALA A 12 -27.09 -0.96 -8.04
N PRO A 13 -28.00 -1.91 -7.73
CA PRO A 13 -29.44 -1.70 -7.94
C PRO A 13 -30.04 -0.57 -7.09
N ARG A 14 -29.38 -0.20 -5.99
CA ARG A 14 -29.80 0.84 -5.06
C ARG A 14 -29.21 2.23 -5.38
N LEU A 15 -28.14 2.25 -6.17
CA LEU A 15 -27.36 3.46 -6.44
C LEU A 15 -27.92 4.20 -7.65
N THR A 16 -29.09 4.85 -7.45
CA THR A 16 -29.65 5.79 -8.45
C THR A 16 -28.78 7.05 -8.52
N ASP A 17 -29.00 7.87 -9.57
CA ASP A 17 -28.25 9.14 -9.73
C ASP A 17 -28.50 10.09 -8.57
N GLU A 18 -29.77 10.20 -8.12
CA GLU A 18 -30.16 11.04 -7.00
C GLU A 18 -29.52 10.57 -5.70
N PHE A 19 -29.52 9.25 -5.46
CA PHE A 19 -28.93 8.69 -4.25
C PHE A 19 -27.41 8.86 -4.24
N MET A 20 -26.73 8.63 -5.37
CA MET A 20 -25.29 8.87 -5.48
C MET A 20 -24.94 10.36 -5.29
N ALA A 21 -25.76 11.27 -5.84
CA ALA A 21 -25.58 12.70 -5.61
C ALA A 21 -25.79 13.08 -4.12
N GLN A 22 -26.73 12.44 -3.44
CA GLN A 22 -26.94 12.61 -2.00
C GLN A 22 -25.72 12.11 -1.20
N LEU A 23 -25.24 10.90 -1.48
CA LEU A 23 -24.05 10.34 -0.83
C LEU A 23 -22.81 11.23 -1.01
N ALA A 24 -22.65 11.79 -2.22
CA ALA A 24 -21.54 12.70 -2.51
C ALA A 24 -21.62 13.99 -1.69
N LYS A 25 -22.82 14.58 -1.55
CA LYS A 25 -23.04 15.78 -0.72
C LYS A 25 -22.81 15.50 0.77
N GLU A 26 -23.31 14.38 1.29
CA GLU A 26 -23.06 13.97 2.68
C GLU A 26 -21.57 13.72 2.94
N TYR A 27 -20.88 13.12 1.97
CA TYR A 27 -19.44 12.95 2.06
C TYR A 27 -18.71 14.29 2.10
N MET A 28 -19.06 15.23 1.23
CA MET A 28 -18.46 16.57 1.22
C MET A 28 -18.69 17.27 2.55
N GLU A 29 -19.90 17.17 3.12
CA GLU A 29 -20.24 17.75 4.41
C GLU A 29 -19.39 17.16 5.54
N GLY A 30 -19.29 15.82 5.61
CA GLY A 30 -18.46 15.11 6.58
C GLY A 30 -16.97 15.44 6.47
N MET A 31 -16.50 15.73 5.26
CA MET A 31 -15.13 16.19 5.01
C MET A 31 -14.92 17.69 5.24
N GLY A 32 -16.00 18.45 5.55
CA GLY A 32 -15.89 19.90 5.72
C GLY A 32 -15.66 20.65 4.40
N ILE A 33 -16.00 20.05 3.27
CA ILE A 33 -15.97 20.70 1.95
C ILE A 33 -17.27 21.47 1.78
N LYS A 34 -17.25 22.74 2.21
CA LYS A 34 -18.43 23.61 2.27
C LYS A 34 -18.15 24.94 1.56
N ASP A 35 -19.23 25.58 1.12
CA ASP A 35 -19.20 26.92 0.49
C ASP A 35 -18.20 27.01 -0.66
N THR A 36 -18.11 25.97 -1.48
CA THR A 36 -17.20 25.89 -2.61
C THR A 36 -17.89 25.40 -3.87
N GLN A 37 -17.34 25.75 -5.01
CA GLN A 37 -17.79 25.20 -6.29
C GLN A 37 -17.38 23.73 -6.40
N TYR A 38 -18.29 22.88 -6.89
CA TYR A 38 -18.02 21.48 -7.10
C TYR A 38 -18.79 20.91 -8.29
N LEU A 39 -18.31 19.78 -8.80
CA LEU A 39 -18.94 18.94 -9.81
C LEU A 39 -18.92 17.50 -9.30
N ILE A 40 -20.04 16.81 -9.43
CA ILE A 40 -20.17 15.37 -9.17
C ILE A 40 -20.37 14.68 -10.52
N VAL A 41 -19.55 13.70 -10.82
CA VAL A 41 -19.60 12.91 -12.07
C VAL A 41 -19.74 11.45 -11.72
N ARG A 42 -20.81 10.81 -12.15
CA ARG A 42 -21.01 9.36 -12.07
C ARG A 42 -20.42 8.70 -13.31
N HIS A 43 -19.71 7.57 -13.10
CA HIS A 43 -19.28 6.69 -14.17
C HIS A 43 -20.19 5.46 -14.24
N LEU A 44 -20.72 5.20 -15.45
CA LEU A 44 -21.72 4.13 -15.69
C LEU A 44 -21.07 2.85 -16.27
N GLU A 45 -19.94 2.98 -16.96
CA GLU A 45 -19.33 1.90 -17.75
C GLU A 45 -18.26 1.11 -16.97
N THR A 46 -18.43 0.95 -15.67
CA THR A 46 -17.43 0.26 -14.83
C THR A 46 -18.07 -0.84 -13.99
N GLU A 47 -17.30 -1.90 -13.70
CA GLU A 47 -17.75 -3.02 -12.87
C GLU A 47 -18.20 -2.58 -11.46
N HIS A 48 -17.53 -1.58 -10.91
CA HIS A 48 -17.85 -1.02 -9.60
C HIS A 48 -18.48 0.37 -9.77
N PRO A 49 -19.74 0.57 -9.35
CA PRO A 49 -20.36 1.90 -9.36
C PRO A 49 -19.49 2.90 -8.60
N HIS A 50 -19.20 4.04 -9.19
CA HIS A 50 -18.43 5.08 -8.53
C HIS A 50 -18.79 6.47 -9.04
N PHE A 51 -18.46 7.46 -8.24
CA PHE A 51 -18.53 8.85 -8.66
C PHE A 51 -17.22 9.57 -8.33
N HIS A 52 -17.00 10.64 -9.05
CA HIS A 52 -15.95 11.61 -8.79
C HIS A 52 -16.53 12.91 -8.27
N ILE A 53 -15.87 13.52 -7.31
CA ILE A 53 -16.12 14.88 -6.86
C ILE A 53 -14.90 15.72 -7.24
N VAL A 54 -15.12 16.73 -8.07
CA VAL A 54 -14.12 17.76 -8.35
C VAL A 54 -14.57 19.03 -7.65
N TYR A 55 -13.72 19.67 -6.85
CA TYR A 55 -14.11 20.85 -6.09
C TYR A 55 -12.97 21.88 -6.04
N ASN A 56 -13.34 23.14 -5.87
CA ASN A 56 -12.38 24.20 -5.63
C ASN A 56 -11.85 24.09 -4.20
N ARG A 57 -10.53 24.05 -4.03
CA ARG A 57 -9.88 23.94 -2.71
C ARG A 57 -9.93 25.23 -1.90
N VAL A 58 -10.29 26.32 -2.51
CA VAL A 58 -10.56 27.59 -1.85
C VAL A 58 -12.06 27.84 -1.88
N ASN A 59 -12.67 28.06 -0.71
CA ASN A 59 -14.10 28.31 -0.63
C ASN A 59 -14.44 29.76 -1.05
N LEU A 60 -15.75 30.06 -1.14
CA LEU A 60 -16.24 31.38 -1.55
C LEU A 60 -15.83 32.54 -0.61
N HIS A 61 -15.33 32.22 0.59
CA HIS A 61 -14.82 33.17 1.58
C HIS A 61 -13.29 33.30 1.55
N GLY A 62 -12.62 32.78 0.53
CA GLY A 62 -11.18 32.82 0.39
C GLY A 62 -10.40 31.91 1.33
N LYS A 63 -11.05 30.97 2.03
CA LYS A 63 -10.42 30.03 2.95
C LYS A 63 -10.14 28.70 2.26
N ALA A 64 -8.94 28.15 2.47
CA ALA A 64 -8.61 26.82 2.00
C ALA A 64 -9.38 25.73 2.76
N VAL A 65 -9.87 24.74 2.05
CA VAL A 65 -10.45 23.51 2.63
C VAL A 65 -9.36 22.78 3.41
N ASP A 66 -9.66 22.35 4.64
CA ASP A 66 -8.71 21.63 5.49
C ASP A 66 -8.46 20.21 4.95
N GLU A 67 -7.22 19.95 4.57
CA GLU A 67 -6.79 18.64 4.06
C GLU A 67 -5.97 17.83 5.08
N ARG A 68 -5.82 18.31 6.31
CA ARG A 68 -5.09 17.57 7.34
C ARG A 68 -5.78 16.26 7.66
N ASN A 69 -4.99 15.18 7.74
CA ASN A 69 -5.48 13.82 8.00
C ASN A 69 -6.64 13.38 7.08
N ASN A 70 -6.69 13.90 5.84
CA ASN A 70 -7.79 13.67 4.90
C ASN A 70 -8.12 12.19 4.70
N TYR A 71 -7.12 11.29 4.60
CA TYR A 71 -7.35 9.85 4.45
C TYR A 71 -8.09 9.24 5.64
N LYS A 72 -7.69 9.56 6.88
CA LYS A 72 -8.34 9.05 8.09
C LYS A 72 -9.76 9.61 8.24
N ARG A 73 -9.92 10.91 7.96
CA ARG A 73 -11.24 11.55 7.96
C ARG A 73 -12.16 10.94 6.91
N SER A 74 -11.68 10.76 5.69
CA SER A 74 -12.39 10.11 4.59
C SER A 74 -12.85 8.70 4.97
N ASP A 75 -11.95 7.87 5.54
CA ASP A 75 -12.29 6.51 5.98
C ASP A 75 -13.44 6.52 7.02
N ASN A 76 -13.39 7.44 7.97
CA ASN A 76 -14.45 7.60 8.97
C ASN A 76 -15.79 8.07 8.36
N VAL A 77 -15.74 9.06 7.47
CA VAL A 77 -16.95 9.58 6.80
C VAL A 77 -17.58 8.49 5.92
N VAL A 78 -16.78 7.75 5.15
CA VAL A 78 -17.26 6.63 4.32
C VAL A 78 -17.90 5.55 5.18
N LYS A 79 -17.31 5.21 6.34
CA LYS A 79 -17.89 4.25 7.28
C LYS A 79 -19.25 4.73 7.79
N THR A 80 -19.33 5.97 8.27
CA THR A 80 -20.58 6.56 8.75
C THR A 80 -21.69 6.51 7.69
N ILE A 81 -21.36 6.83 6.44
CA ILE A 81 -22.30 6.76 5.32
C ILE A 81 -22.72 5.31 5.05
N LYS A 82 -21.77 4.37 5.01
CA LYS A 82 -22.07 2.97 4.78
C LYS A 82 -22.97 2.39 5.87
N ASP A 83 -22.68 2.67 7.13
CA ASP A 83 -23.48 2.22 8.27
C ASP A 83 -24.89 2.81 8.22
N LYS A 84 -25.01 4.12 7.93
CA LYS A 84 -26.30 4.83 7.84
C LYS A 84 -27.23 4.23 6.79
N TYR A 85 -26.68 3.84 5.65
CA TYR A 85 -27.46 3.36 4.51
C TYR A 85 -27.42 1.85 4.31
N GLY A 86 -26.72 1.10 5.17
CA GLY A 86 -26.54 -0.36 5.04
C GLY A 86 -25.86 -0.72 3.73
N LEU A 87 -24.82 0.04 3.32
CA LEU A 87 -24.06 -0.23 2.12
C LEU A 87 -22.96 -1.26 2.41
N THR A 88 -22.66 -2.07 1.41
CA THR A 88 -21.74 -3.18 1.49
C THR A 88 -20.29 -2.71 1.71
N TYR A 89 -19.60 -3.27 2.68
CA TYR A 89 -18.17 -3.11 2.83
C TYR A 89 -17.45 -3.98 1.82
N SER A 90 -16.39 -3.45 1.20
CA SER A 90 -15.60 -4.24 0.27
C SER A 90 -14.96 -5.44 0.99
N PRO A 91 -15.24 -6.68 0.59
CA PRO A 91 -14.64 -7.87 1.19
C PRO A 91 -13.13 -7.91 1.02
N LEU A 92 -12.58 -7.17 0.05
CA LEU A 92 -11.14 -7.09 -0.18
C LEU A 92 -10.36 -6.51 1.01
N LYS A 93 -10.94 -5.52 1.73
CA LYS A 93 -10.26 -4.93 2.89
C LYS A 93 -10.06 -5.95 3.99
N ASP A 94 -11.11 -6.71 4.30
CA ASP A 94 -11.06 -7.74 5.35
C ASP A 94 -10.14 -8.89 4.92
N LYS A 95 -10.20 -9.31 3.68
CA LYS A 95 -9.30 -10.31 3.10
C LYS A 95 -7.83 -9.88 3.19
N TYR A 96 -7.54 -8.61 2.89
CA TYR A 96 -6.18 -8.05 3.03
C TYR A 96 -5.70 -8.04 4.48
N GLU A 97 -6.53 -7.61 5.42
CA GLU A 97 -6.16 -7.59 6.84
C GLU A 97 -5.92 -9.01 7.38
N GLN A 98 -6.74 -9.99 7.01
CA GLN A 98 -6.58 -11.40 7.40
C GLN A 98 -5.29 -12.03 6.83
N LYS A 99 -4.90 -11.66 5.61
CA LYS A 99 -3.70 -12.19 4.95
C LYS A 99 -2.38 -11.55 5.39
N LYS A 100 -2.42 -10.33 5.93
CA LYS A 100 -1.20 -9.61 6.36
C LYS A 100 -0.31 -10.40 7.33
N PRO A 101 -0.81 -11.06 8.38
CA PRO A 101 0.03 -11.84 9.29
C PRO A 101 0.75 -12.98 8.58
N GLU A 102 0.08 -13.68 7.68
CA GLU A 102 0.68 -14.75 6.87
C GLU A 102 1.82 -14.22 5.99
N PHE A 103 1.57 -13.15 5.24
CA PHE A 103 2.59 -12.49 4.42
C PHE A 103 3.79 -12.03 5.27
N LYS A 104 3.50 -11.41 6.43
CA LYS A 104 4.54 -10.94 7.34
C LYS A 104 5.44 -12.08 7.81
N THR A 105 4.86 -13.21 8.21
CA THR A 105 5.60 -14.39 8.66
C THR A 105 6.49 -14.95 7.54
N LYS A 106 5.92 -15.18 6.35
CA LYS A 106 6.64 -15.73 5.19
C LYS A 106 7.78 -14.80 4.73
N ILE A 107 7.51 -13.49 4.66
CA ILE A 107 8.51 -12.49 4.24
C ILE A 107 9.64 -12.41 5.28
N SER A 108 9.32 -12.37 6.57
CA SER A 108 10.34 -12.34 7.64
C SER A 108 11.22 -13.59 7.63
N ALA A 109 10.63 -14.77 7.43
CA ALA A 109 11.39 -16.02 7.31
C ALA A 109 12.33 -16.02 6.09
N ALA A 110 11.83 -15.55 4.94
CA ALA A 110 12.63 -15.47 3.72
C ALA A 110 13.79 -14.47 3.82
N MET A 111 13.63 -13.40 4.61
CA MET A 111 14.69 -12.40 4.84
C MET A 111 15.89 -12.94 5.60
N TYR A 112 15.70 -13.94 6.47
CA TYR A 112 16.77 -14.39 7.37
C TYR A 112 18.04 -14.81 6.60
N GLY A 113 19.15 -14.12 6.85
CA GLY A 113 20.42 -14.37 6.21
C GLY A 113 20.51 -14.05 4.70
N CYS A 114 19.46 -13.52 4.08
CA CYS A 114 19.46 -13.14 2.67
C CYS A 114 20.42 -11.99 2.38
N LYS A 115 21.12 -12.09 1.23
CA LYS A 115 22.09 -11.09 0.78
C LYS A 115 21.72 -10.43 -0.55
N SER A 116 20.68 -10.92 -1.25
CA SER A 116 20.29 -10.37 -2.54
C SER A 116 18.76 -10.48 -2.78
N TRP A 117 18.27 -9.70 -3.74
CA TRP A 117 16.88 -9.77 -4.19
C TRP A 117 16.56 -11.09 -4.88
N GLU A 118 17.51 -11.68 -5.62
CA GLU A 118 17.33 -12.95 -6.32
C GLU A 118 17.13 -14.09 -5.31
N GLU A 119 17.98 -14.15 -4.28
CA GLU A 119 17.84 -15.15 -3.23
C GLU A 119 16.53 -14.99 -2.46
N PHE A 120 16.19 -13.76 -2.12
CA PHE A 120 14.95 -13.42 -1.41
C PHE A 120 13.71 -13.80 -2.24
N SER A 121 13.67 -13.43 -3.53
CA SER A 121 12.56 -13.75 -4.42
C SER A 121 12.39 -15.25 -4.62
N ARG A 122 13.50 -15.98 -4.75
CA ARG A 122 13.49 -17.46 -4.86
C ARG A 122 12.91 -18.11 -3.60
N ARG A 123 13.32 -17.67 -2.40
CA ARG A 123 12.78 -18.20 -1.13
C ARG A 123 11.30 -17.91 -0.99
N LEU A 124 10.86 -16.72 -1.36
CA LEU A 124 9.44 -16.35 -1.34
C LEU A 124 8.64 -17.14 -2.36
N ALA A 125 9.15 -17.38 -3.56
CA ALA A 125 8.50 -18.22 -4.55
C ALA A 125 8.27 -19.65 -4.03
N CYS A 126 9.25 -20.23 -3.32
CA CYS A 126 9.07 -21.52 -2.64
C CYS A 126 7.98 -21.48 -1.55
N ALA A 127 7.74 -20.32 -0.94
CA ALA A 127 6.67 -20.10 0.03
C ALA A 127 5.31 -19.69 -0.60
N GLY A 128 5.22 -19.72 -1.95
CA GLY A 128 4.03 -19.35 -2.70
C GLY A 128 3.78 -17.84 -2.77
N ILE A 129 4.83 -17.01 -2.68
CA ILE A 129 4.72 -15.56 -2.79
C ILE A 129 5.62 -15.06 -3.93
N GLU A 130 5.01 -14.39 -4.88
CA GLU A 130 5.68 -13.68 -5.97
C GLU A 130 6.07 -12.26 -5.52
N VAL A 131 7.27 -11.83 -5.90
CA VAL A 131 7.76 -10.46 -5.68
C VAL A 131 7.58 -9.65 -6.96
N LYS A 132 6.90 -8.51 -6.87
CA LYS A 132 6.69 -7.56 -7.98
C LYS A 132 7.28 -6.21 -7.63
N PHE A 133 8.12 -5.67 -8.51
CA PHE A 133 8.67 -4.34 -8.32
C PHE A 133 7.75 -3.27 -8.91
N HIS A 134 7.81 -2.10 -8.34
CA HIS A 134 7.20 -0.90 -8.88
C HIS A 134 8.31 0.08 -9.24
N ASP A 135 8.35 0.44 -10.50
CA ASP A 135 9.42 1.23 -11.07
C ASP A 135 8.98 2.68 -11.29
N ASP A 136 9.92 3.57 -11.12
CA ASP A 136 9.78 4.97 -11.50
C ASP A 136 9.73 5.08 -13.02
N ARG A 137 8.75 5.82 -13.53
CA ARG A 137 8.51 5.91 -14.98
C ARG A 137 9.62 6.63 -15.75
N ASP A 138 10.26 7.58 -15.09
CA ASP A 138 11.26 8.44 -15.75
C ASP A 138 12.67 7.84 -15.66
N THR A 139 12.97 7.17 -14.55
CA THR A 139 14.32 6.65 -14.28
C THR A 139 14.44 5.14 -14.43
N GLY A 140 13.34 4.40 -14.53
CA GLY A 140 13.30 2.94 -14.55
C GLY A 140 13.79 2.28 -13.25
N LYS A 141 14.04 3.05 -12.20
CA LYS A 141 14.54 2.53 -10.92
C LYS A 141 13.40 1.95 -10.10
N HIS A 142 13.67 0.86 -9.40
CA HIS A 142 12.73 0.30 -8.44
C HIS A 142 12.50 1.25 -7.26
N ILE A 143 11.26 1.71 -7.08
CA ILE A 143 10.83 2.60 -6.00
C ILE A 143 9.92 1.92 -4.99
N GLY A 144 9.37 0.75 -5.34
CA GLY A 144 8.46 0.01 -4.50
C GLY A 144 8.55 -1.49 -4.71
N VAL A 145 7.97 -2.24 -3.77
CA VAL A 145 7.83 -3.69 -3.86
C VAL A 145 6.44 -4.11 -3.41
N LYS A 146 5.88 -5.09 -4.11
CA LYS A 146 4.61 -5.75 -3.83
C LYS A 146 4.84 -7.25 -3.71
N PHE A 147 4.01 -7.91 -2.92
CA PHE A 147 4.02 -9.34 -2.68
C PHE A 147 2.66 -9.91 -3.05
N SER A 148 2.64 -11.01 -3.81
CA SER A 148 1.42 -11.63 -4.34
C SER A 148 1.42 -13.12 -4.06
N ASP A 149 0.30 -13.66 -3.55
CA ASP A 149 0.09 -15.12 -3.42
C ASP A 149 -0.78 -15.70 -4.56
N GLY A 150 -0.96 -14.91 -5.64
CA GLY A 150 -1.83 -15.26 -6.77
C GLY A 150 -3.28 -14.82 -6.58
N ASP A 151 -3.76 -14.74 -5.35
CA ASP A 151 -5.13 -14.32 -4.98
C ASP A 151 -5.20 -12.84 -4.61
N ILE A 152 -4.24 -12.36 -3.83
CA ILE A 152 -4.11 -10.95 -3.48
C ILE A 152 -2.69 -10.44 -3.69
N THR A 153 -2.59 -9.13 -3.89
CA THR A 153 -1.31 -8.42 -3.99
C THR A 153 -1.27 -7.28 -2.98
N LEU A 154 -0.25 -7.30 -2.12
CA LEU A 154 -0.05 -6.30 -1.06
C LEU A 154 1.23 -5.50 -1.30
N ASN A 155 1.15 -4.19 -1.11
CA ASN A 155 2.36 -3.36 -1.05
C ASN A 155 3.16 -3.72 0.22
N GLY A 156 4.47 -3.86 0.11
CA GLY A 156 5.33 -4.18 1.25
C GLY A 156 5.13 -3.22 2.43
N SER A 157 5.00 -1.93 2.15
CA SER A 157 4.73 -0.90 3.18
C SER A 157 3.38 -1.05 3.90
N LYS A 158 2.41 -1.75 3.31
CA LYS A 158 1.09 -2.03 3.91
C LYS A 158 1.10 -3.28 4.79
N ILE A 159 2.06 -4.18 4.57
CA ILE A 159 2.28 -5.36 5.40
C ILE A 159 3.09 -4.96 6.63
N ASP A 160 4.29 -4.37 6.42
CA ASP A 160 5.14 -3.84 7.47
C ASP A 160 6.06 -2.73 6.92
N ARG A 161 6.41 -1.76 7.77
CA ARG A 161 7.38 -0.72 7.42
C ARG A 161 8.76 -1.27 7.04
N ALA A 162 9.14 -2.41 7.59
CA ALA A 162 10.40 -3.09 7.28
C ALA A 162 10.46 -3.61 5.83
N PHE A 163 9.30 -3.88 5.21
CA PHE A 163 9.19 -4.50 3.90
C PHE A 163 9.06 -3.49 2.75
N THR A 164 9.43 -2.23 2.97
CA THR A 164 9.58 -1.29 1.86
C THR A 164 10.83 -1.64 1.04
N TYR A 165 10.80 -1.38 -0.28
CA TYR A 165 11.95 -1.62 -1.18
C TYR A 165 13.27 -1.10 -0.61
N ARG A 166 13.29 0.17 -0.18
CA ARG A 166 14.48 0.82 0.39
C ARG A 166 15.04 0.09 1.61
N ARG A 167 14.16 -0.36 2.54
CA ARG A 167 14.61 -1.03 3.77
C ARG A 167 15.11 -2.43 3.50
N LEU A 168 14.44 -3.18 2.62
CA LEU A 168 14.88 -4.50 2.19
C LEU A 168 16.23 -4.42 1.46
N ASN A 169 16.39 -3.45 0.56
CA ASN A 169 17.67 -3.25 -0.13
C ASN A 169 18.80 -2.96 0.85
N ASN A 170 18.59 -2.04 1.78
CA ASN A 170 19.59 -1.72 2.82
C ASN A 170 19.91 -2.94 3.70
N PHE A 171 18.93 -3.77 4.01
CA PHE A 171 19.10 -5.00 4.77
C PHE A 171 20.01 -6.00 4.03
N PHE A 172 19.76 -6.22 2.73
CA PHE A 172 20.59 -7.11 1.93
C PHE A 172 22.02 -6.58 1.75
N GLU A 173 22.18 -5.28 1.59
CA GLU A 173 23.51 -4.65 1.54
C GLU A 173 24.29 -4.82 2.85
N ALA A 174 23.63 -4.65 3.99
CA ALA A 174 24.25 -4.87 5.30
C ALA A 174 24.73 -6.33 5.46
N ASN A 175 23.88 -7.30 5.10
CA ASN A 175 24.24 -8.72 5.17
C ASN A 175 25.41 -9.11 4.23
N ARG A 176 25.54 -8.46 3.07
CA ARG A 176 26.70 -8.65 2.19
C ARG A 176 27.99 -8.17 2.84
N LYS A 177 27.98 -6.99 3.45
CA LYS A 177 29.15 -6.41 4.11
C LYS A 177 29.62 -7.25 5.31
N HIS A 178 28.70 -7.73 6.14
CA HIS A 178 29.03 -8.61 7.26
C HIS A 178 29.59 -9.96 6.81
N GLY A 179 29.12 -10.52 5.69
CA GLY A 179 29.68 -11.77 5.15
C GLY A 179 31.08 -11.63 4.59
N GLN A 180 31.52 -10.44 4.19
CA GLN A 180 32.89 -10.21 3.68
C GLN A 180 33.91 -10.03 4.80
N GLN A 181 33.52 -9.59 5.98
CA GLN A 181 34.43 -9.40 7.12
C GLN A 181 34.84 -10.72 7.81
N GLN A 182 34.08 -11.80 7.60
CA GLN A 182 34.40 -13.13 8.17
C GLN A 182 35.37 -13.98 7.31
N THR A 183 35.73 -13.49 6.13
CA THR A 183 36.64 -14.21 5.19
C THR A 183 38.03 -13.62 5.13
N SER A 184 38.43 -12.75 6.05
CA SER A 184 39.82 -12.26 6.15
C SER A 184 40.71 -13.36 6.69
N PRO A 185 41.87 -13.70 6.05
CA PRO A 185 42.77 -14.76 6.50
C PRO A 185 43.32 -14.42 7.87
N GLN A 186 43.43 -15.42 8.75
CA GLN A 186 44.15 -15.31 10.01
C GLN A 186 45.63 -14.94 9.71
N PRO A 187 46.21 -14.02 10.48
CA PRO A 187 47.64 -13.73 10.33
C PRO A 187 48.47 -14.93 10.74
N ASN A 188 49.48 -15.18 9.92
CA ASN A 188 50.52 -16.22 9.98
C ASN A 188 50.85 -16.72 11.39
N GLN A 189 50.79 -18.03 11.57
CA GLN A 189 51.50 -18.71 12.67
C GLN A 189 53.04 -18.54 12.49
N PRO A 190 53.79 -18.24 13.55
CA PRO A 190 55.24 -18.14 13.45
C PRO A 190 55.85 -19.51 13.11
N LYS A 191 56.73 -19.53 12.10
CA LYS A 191 57.54 -20.71 11.78
C LYS A 191 58.49 -20.96 12.95
N VAL A 192 58.36 -22.10 13.63
CA VAL A 192 59.33 -22.59 14.59
C VAL A 192 60.49 -23.14 13.78
N THR A 193 61.64 -22.47 13.83
CA THR A 193 62.94 -23.00 13.31
C THR A 193 63.57 -23.86 14.41
N VAL A 194 63.70 -25.14 14.19
CA VAL A 194 64.43 -26.04 15.06
C VAL A 194 65.83 -26.12 14.47
N GLU A 195 66.86 -25.58 15.17
CA GLU A 195 68.24 -25.79 14.89
C GLU A 195 68.74 -27.04 15.64
N TYR A 196 69.47 -27.92 14.95
CA TYR A 196 70.21 -29.08 15.50
C TYR A 196 71.60 -28.71 15.89
#